data_14da3326ccabf43bfcec864a31092254
#
_entry.id   14da3326ccabf43bfcec864a31092254
#
_cell.length_a   1.000
_cell.length_b   1.000
_cell.length_c   1.000
_cell.angle_alpha   90.00
_cell.angle_beta   90.00
_cell.angle_gamma   90.00
#
_symmetry.space_group_name_H-M   'P 1'
#
loop_
_entity.id
_entity.type
_entity.pdbx_description
1 polymer ?
#
loop_
_entity_poly.entity_id
_entity_poly.type
_entity_poly.pdbx_seq_one_letter_code
_entity_poly.pdbx_strand_id
1 'polypeptide(L)'
;MNALAGGEHAIAEIIMTTHAGMTTDAFEAIVRDWIATVRHPKTGRLYTEMVYQPMVELLTYLRANGFRTFIVSGGGVEFMRPWTERLYGIPPEQVVGSSIRTRYEVRDGQPVIARLPEIDFIDDKAGKPVGIHRFIGRRPVLAFGNSDGDFEMLEWTSSGTGPRFALIL
;
A
#
# COMPACT_ATOMS: atom_id res chain seq x y z
N MET A 1 -9.35 18.89 22.76
CA MET A 1 -8.11 18.12 22.76
C MET A 1 -8.29 16.95 21.79
N ASN A 2 -7.77 17.11 20.57
CA ASN A 2 -7.99 16.12 19.49
C ASN A 2 -6.97 14.98 19.60
N ALA A 3 -7.29 13.98 20.40
CA ALA A 3 -6.52 12.73 20.46
C ALA A 3 -6.73 11.81 19.23
N LEU A 4 -7.67 12.15 18.34
CA LEU A 4 -8.03 11.32 17.17
C LEU A 4 -7.30 11.72 15.88
N ALA A 5 -6.78 12.94 15.78
CA ALA A 5 -6.04 13.36 14.57
C ALA A 5 -4.59 12.82 14.51
N GLY A 6 -4.05 12.32 15.64
CA GLY A 6 -2.79 11.58 15.67
C GLY A 6 -2.97 10.06 15.55
N GLY A 7 -4.21 9.58 15.59
CA GLY A 7 -4.51 8.17 15.77
C GLY A 7 -4.13 7.27 14.60
N GLU A 8 -4.35 7.70 13.37
CA GLU A 8 -4.04 6.88 12.19
C GLU A 8 -2.54 6.76 11.95
N HIS A 9 -1.79 7.86 12.10
CA HIS A 9 -0.32 7.83 12.04
C HIS A 9 0.28 6.99 13.18
N ALA A 10 -0.20 7.16 14.40
CA ALA A 10 0.28 6.39 15.54
C ALA A 10 -0.05 4.89 15.43
N ILE A 11 -1.22 4.55 14.88
CA ILE A 11 -1.60 3.15 14.64
C ILE A 11 -0.74 2.54 13.52
N ALA A 12 -0.52 3.26 12.43
CA ALA A 12 0.36 2.80 11.36
C ALA A 12 1.80 2.60 11.87
N GLU A 13 2.31 3.52 12.67
CA GLU A 13 3.60 3.45 13.34
C GLU A 13 3.70 2.24 14.27
N ILE A 14 2.70 2.00 15.10
CA ILE A 14 2.64 0.83 15.99
C ILE A 14 2.62 -0.46 15.18
N ILE A 15 1.79 -0.58 14.14
CA ILE A 15 1.70 -1.80 13.32
C ILE A 15 3.00 -2.05 12.57
N MET A 16 3.63 -1.02 12.02
CA MET A 16 4.91 -1.17 11.33
C MET A 16 6.04 -1.57 12.26
N THR A 17 6.06 -1.09 13.50
CA THR A 17 7.15 -1.35 14.46
C THR A 17 6.94 -2.57 15.35
N THR A 18 5.71 -3.03 15.58
CA THR A 18 5.39 -4.16 16.48
C THR A 18 6.00 -5.50 16.03
N HIS A 19 6.33 -5.64 14.75
CA HIS A 19 6.97 -6.84 14.19
C HIS A 19 8.45 -6.59 13.84
N ALA A 20 9.09 -5.67 14.53
CA ALA A 20 10.53 -5.42 14.39
C ALA A 20 11.35 -6.62 14.87
N GLY A 21 12.51 -6.82 14.25
CA GLY A 21 13.42 -7.93 14.58
C GLY A 21 13.14 -9.22 13.83
N MET A 22 11.95 -9.44 13.27
CA MET A 22 11.70 -10.58 12.38
C MET A 22 12.20 -10.34 10.96
N THR A 23 12.27 -11.39 10.17
CA THR A 23 12.59 -11.28 8.74
C THR A 23 11.36 -10.83 7.94
N THR A 24 11.58 -10.26 6.76
CA THR A 24 10.50 -9.94 5.81
C THR A 24 9.68 -11.17 5.45
N ASP A 25 10.33 -12.31 5.23
CA ASP A 25 9.66 -13.58 4.89
C ASP A 25 8.77 -14.09 6.03
N ALA A 26 9.24 -14.00 7.28
CA ALA A 26 8.44 -14.38 8.44
C ALA A 26 7.21 -13.47 8.61
N PHE A 27 7.38 -12.17 8.38
CA PHE A 27 6.27 -11.23 8.41
C PHE A 27 5.27 -11.49 7.27
N GLU A 28 5.75 -11.75 6.06
CA GLU A 28 4.91 -12.11 4.93
C GLU A 28 4.06 -13.35 5.19
N ALA A 29 4.62 -14.39 5.80
CA ALA A 29 3.88 -15.59 6.18
C ALA A 29 2.75 -15.26 7.17
N ILE A 30 3.01 -14.46 8.20
CA ILE A 30 2.01 -14.01 9.16
C ILE A 30 0.88 -13.24 8.46
N VAL A 31 1.22 -12.34 7.53
CA VAL A 31 0.21 -11.57 6.79
C VAL A 31 -0.66 -12.47 5.91
N ARG A 32 -0.06 -13.44 5.23
CA ARG A 32 -0.80 -14.40 4.39
C ARG A 32 -1.81 -15.22 5.20
N ASP A 33 -1.40 -15.73 6.35
CA ASP A 33 -2.27 -16.52 7.23
C ASP A 33 -3.39 -15.63 7.81
N TRP A 34 -3.06 -14.42 8.23
CA TRP A 34 -4.02 -13.50 8.79
C TRP A 34 -5.09 -13.08 7.76
N ILE A 35 -4.68 -12.62 6.58
CA ILE A 35 -5.60 -12.12 5.56
C ILE A 35 -6.50 -13.22 4.96
N ALA A 36 -6.07 -14.47 5.03
CA ALA A 36 -6.85 -15.60 4.57
C ALA A 36 -8.04 -15.94 5.49
N THR A 37 -7.96 -15.54 6.75
CA THR A 37 -8.92 -15.96 7.78
C THR A 37 -9.66 -14.81 8.45
N VAL A 38 -9.09 -13.61 8.45
CA VAL A 38 -9.63 -12.47 9.18
C VAL A 38 -10.96 -12.00 8.58
N ARG A 39 -11.93 -11.76 9.48
CA ARG A 39 -13.27 -11.30 9.14
C ARG A 39 -13.58 -9.95 9.74
N HIS A 40 -14.30 -9.15 8.99
CA HIS A 40 -14.77 -7.85 9.47
C HIS A 40 -15.78 -8.04 10.62
N PRO A 41 -15.60 -7.40 11.77
CA PRO A 41 -16.35 -7.70 13.00
C PRO A 41 -17.86 -7.42 12.90
N LYS A 42 -18.28 -6.47 12.06
CA LYS A 42 -19.70 -6.13 11.88
C LYS A 42 -20.40 -6.97 10.82
N THR A 43 -19.69 -7.36 9.75
CA THR A 43 -20.31 -8.04 8.60
C THR A 43 -20.05 -9.54 8.56
N GLY A 44 -19.05 -10.05 9.28
CA GLY A 44 -18.58 -11.43 9.25
C GLY A 44 -17.92 -11.85 7.93
N ARG A 45 -17.83 -10.96 6.95
CA ARG A 45 -17.19 -11.23 5.65
C ARG A 45 -15.67 -11.21 5.81
N LEU A 46 -14.95 -11.96 4.99
CA LEU A 46 -13.49 -11.81 4.87
C LEU A 46 -13.17 -10.39 4.38
N TYR A 47 -12.07 -9.80 4.86
CA TYR A 47 -11.65 -8.49 4.36
C TYR A 47 -11.35 -8.54 2.86
N THR A 48 -10.88 -9.66 2.35
CA THR A 48 -10.64 -9.88 0.92
C THR A 48 -11.92 -9.93 0.06
N GLU A 49 -13.09 -10.07 0.69
CA GLU A 49 -14.40 -10.02 0.02
C GLU A 49 -15.01 -8.60 0.03
N MET A 50 -14.36 -7.65 0.72
CA MET A 50 -14.84 -6.29 0.90
C MET A 50 -14.14 -5.32 -0.08
N VAL A 51 -14.22 -5.65 -1.35
CA VAL A 51 -13.64 -4.84 -2.44
C VAL A 51 -14.71 -4.03 -3.15
N TYR A 52 -14.32 -2.92 -3.74
CA TYR A 52 -15.17 -2.15 -4.65
C TYR A 52 -15.18 -2.85 -6.01
N GLN A 53 -16.21 -3.61 -6.30
CA GLN A 53 -16.33 -4.38 -7.53
C GLN A 53 -16.14 -3.53 -8.80
N PRO A 54 -16.71 -2.31 -8.94
CA PRO A 54 -16.47 -1.45 -10.09
C PRO A 54 -14.98 -1.10 -10.27
N MET A 55 -14.22 -0.96 -9.17
CA MET A 55 -12.79 -0.67 -9.25
C MET A 55 -11.98 -1.88 -9.71
N VAL A 56 -12.36 -3.08 -9.30
CA VAL A 56 -11.73 -4.33 -9.77
C VAL A 56 -11.94 -4.51 -11.28
N GLU A 57 -13.15 -4.22 -11.76
CA GLU A 57 -13.49 -4.26 -13.19
C GLU A 57 -12.71 -3.19 -13.98
N LEU A 58 -12.64 -1.97 -13.45
CA LEU A 58 -11.84 -0.90 -14.05
C LEU A 58 -10.36 -1.25 -14.13
N LEU A 59 -9.77 -1.82 -13.08
CA LEU A 59 -8.37 -2.28 -13.09
C LEU A 59 -8.14 -3.33 -14.18
N THR A 60 -9.08 -4.25 -14.33
CA THR A 60 -9.02 -5.29 -15.39
C THR A 60 -9.13 -4.68 -16.78
N TYR A 61 -10.06 -3.75 -16.98
CA TYR A 61 -10.23 -3.02 -18.24
C TYR A 61 -8.98 -2.21 -18.60
N LEU A 62 -8.41 -1.48 -17.65
CA LEU A 62 -7.21 -0.68 -17.87
C LEU A 62 -6.01 -1.56 -18.29
N ARG A 63 -5.79 -2.68 -17.60
CA ARG A 63 -4.71 -3.61 -17.98
C ARG A 63 -4.91 -4.21 -19.37
N ALA A 64 -6.14 -4.57 -19.72
CA ALA A 64 -6.48 -5.08 -21.05
C ALA A 64 -6.23 -4.04 -22.16
N ASN A 65 -6.24 -2.75 -21.82
CA ASN A 65 -5.93 -1.64 -22.72
C ASN A 65 -4.48 -1.11 -22.59
N GLY A 66 -3.57 -1.88 -22.02
CA GLY A 66 -2.15 -1.57 -21.98
C GLY A 66 -1.70 -0.61 -20.88
N PHE A 67 -2.58 -0.28 -19.92
CA PHE A 67 -2.21 0.51 -18.75
C PHE A 67 -1.51 -0.38 -17.71
N ARG A 68 -0.48 0.15 -17.09
CA ARG A 68 0.07 -0.41 -15.85
C ARG A 68 -0.68 0.18 -14.67
N THR A 69 -1.13 -0.68 -13.77
CA THR A 69 -1.91 -0.31 -12.58
C THR A 69 -1.07 -0.46 -11.32
N PHE A 70 -1.19 0.47 -10.40
CA PHE A 70 -0.42 0.51 -9.16
C PHE A 70 -1.34 0.74 -7.98
N ILE A 71 -0.97 0.23 -6.82
CA ILE A 71 -1.51 0.66 -5.53
C ILE A 71 -0.57 1.70 -4.94
N VAL A 72 -1.14 2.81 -4.43
CA VAL A 72 -0.43 3.87 -3.70
C VAL A 72 -1.21 4.12 -2.41
N SER A 73 -0.67 3.70 -1.28
CA SER A 73 -1.45 3.63 -0.03
C SER A 73 -0.63 4.05 1.19
N GLY A 74 -1.27 4.73 2.13
CA GLY A 74 -0.70 4.99 3.45
C GLY A 74 -0.43 3.73 4.29
N GLY A 75 -1.03 2.59 3.91
CA GLY A 75 -0.77 1.29 4.56
C GLY A 75 0.65 0.77 4.34
N GLY A 76 1.06 -0.17 5.19
CA GLY A 76 2.39 -0.79 5.10
C GLY A 76 2.57 -1.60 3.82
N VAL A 77 3.62 -1.29 3.05
CA VAL A 77 3.88 -1.95 1.76
C VAL A 77 4.09 -3.46 1.91
N GLU A 78 4.80 -3.90 2.94
CA GLU A 78 5.04 -5.33 3.21
C GLU A 78 3.77 -6.07 3.65
N PHE A 79 2.79 -5.37 4.23
CA PHE A 79 1.49 -5.94 4.55
C PHE A 79 0.62 -6.13 3.30
N MET A 80 0.72 -5.23 2.31
CA MET A 80 -0.12 -5.29 1.12
C MET A 80 0.37 -6.29 0.08
N ARG A 81 1.66 -6.32 -0.19
CA ARG A 81 2.29 -7.15 -1.24
C ARG A 81 1.88 -8.63 -1.24
N PRO A 82 1.74 -9.31 -0.11
CA PRO A 82 1.44 -10.74 -0.08
C PRO A 82 0.09 -11.16 -0.68
N TRP A 83 -0.85 -10.23 -0.87
CA TRP A 83 -2.21 -10.56 -1.28
C TRP A 83 -2.79 -9.73 -2.44
N THR A 84 -2.16 -8.60 -2.79
CA THR A 84 -2.69 -7.67 -3.81
C THR A 84 -2.76 -8.27 -5.20
N GLU A 85 -1.80 -9.10 -5.60
CA GLU A 85 -1.81 -9.75 -6.91
C GLU A 85 -3.02 -10.68 -7.06
N ARG A 86 -3.27 -11.52 -6.06
CA ARG A 86 -4.42 -12.44 -6.08
C ARG A 86 -5.75 -11.70 -6.11
N LEU A 87 -5.86 -10.57 -5.43
CA LEU A 87 -7.12 -9.85 -5.24
C LEU A 87 -7.39 -8.82 -6.35
N TYR A 88 -6.39 -8.08 -6.75
CA TYR A 88 -6.51 -6.96 -7.69
C TYR A 88 -5.77 -7.18 -9.01
N GLY A 89 -4.99 -8.25 -9.14
CA GLY A 89 -4.09 -8.48 -10.27
C GLY A 89 -2.95 -7.44 -10.32
N ILE A 90 -2.56 -6.91 -9.16
CA ILE A 90 -1.45 -5.94 -9.03
C ILE A 90 -0.31 -6.64 -8.32
N PRO A 91 0.80 -6.94 -9.03
CA PRO A 91 1.93 -7.68 -8.47
C PRO A 91 2.71 -6.85 -7.43
N PRO A 92 3.51 -7.50 -6.58
CA PRO A 92 4.19 -6.86 -5.44
C PRO A 92 5.03 -5.63 -5.81
N GLU A 93 5.69 -5.64 -6.96
CA GLU A 93 6.52 -4.53 -7.44
C GLU A 93 5.70 -3.31 -7.91
N GLN A 94 4.38 -3.45 -8.04
CA GLN A 94 3.45 -2.36 -8.37
C GLN A 94 2.69 -1.84 -7.15
N VAL A 95 3.15 -2.18 -5.95
CA VAL A 95 2.59 -1.69 -4.69
C VAL A 95 3.55 -0.70 -4.05
N VAL A 96 3.10 0.54 -3.91
CA VAL A 96 3.76 1.63 -3.16
C VAL A 96 3.00 1.83 -1.86
N GLY A 97 3.72 1.98 -0.76
CA GLY A 97 3.12 2.15 0.56
C GLY A 97 4.13 2.66 1.58
N SER A 98 3.66 2.93 2.78
CA SER A 98 4.53 3.26 3.90
C SER A 98 5.44 2.09 4.22
N SER A 99 6.66 2.38 4.63
CA SER A 99 7.67 1.36 4.91
C SER A 99 8.47 1.64 6.18
N ILE A 100 8.97 0.59 6.79
CA ILE A 100 10.01 0.65 7.81
C ILE A 100 11.37 0.37 7.19
N ARG A 101 12.42 0.70 7.89
CA ARG A 101 13.78 0.34 7.50
C ARG A 101 13.98 -1.16 7.54
N THR A 102 14.76 -1.65 6.61
CA THR A 102 15.19 -3.04 6.54
C THR A 102 16.70 -3.10 6.47
N ARG A 103 17.25 -4.23 6.88
CA ARG A 103 18.71 -4.47 6.84
C ARG A 103 19.00 -5.89 6.36
N TYR A 104 19.99 -6.04 5.48
CA TYR A 104 20.54 -7.34 5.14
C TYR A 104 21.33 -7.88 6.34
N GLU A 105 21.09 -9.14 6.70
CA GLU A 105 21.79 -9.87 7.75
C GLU A 105 22.04 -11.30 7.31
N VAL A 106 23.00 -11.95 7.99
CA VAL A 106 23.15 -13.41 7.94
C VAL A 106 22.79 -13.98 9.30
N ARG A 107 21.74 -14.80 9.34
CA ARG A 107 21.26 -15.50 10.54
C ARG A 107 21.39 -17.00 10.33
N ASP A 108 22.10 -17.69 11.22
CA ASP A 108 22.32 -19.14 11.13
C ASP A 108 22.86 -19.59 9.76
N GLY A 109 23.74 -18.79 9.17
CA GLY A 109 24.33 -19.04 7.86
C GLY A 109 23.41 -18.72 6.65
N GLN A 110 22.20 -18.22 6.89
CA GLN A 110 21.25 -17.85 5.84
C GLN A 110 21.15 -16.33 5.67
N PRO A 111 21.23 -15.81 4.42
CA PRO A 111 20.98 -14.40 4.15
C PRO A 111 19.50 -14.06 4.30
N VAL A 112 19.21 -12.99 5.05
CA VAL A 112 17.84 -12.53 5.32
C VAL A 112 17.76 -11.01 5.26
N ILE A 113 16.54 -10.50 5.06
CA ILE A 113 16.23 -9.08 5.25
C ILE A 113 15.50 -8.94 6.58
N ALA A 114 16.10 -8.25 7.53
CA ALA A 114 15.56 -7.98 8.86
C ALA A 114 14.77 -6.68 8.86
N ARG A 115 13.63 -6.67 9.54
CA ARG A 115 12.77 -5.50 9.77
C ARG A 115 13.26 -4.74 11.01
N LEU A 116 13.47 -3.43 10.89
CA LEU A 116 13.94 -2.56 11.96
C LEU A 116 12.76 -1.74 12.53
N PRO A 117 12.83 -1.31 13.81
CA PRO A 117 11.79 -0.50 14.45
C PRO A 117 11.87 1.00 14.08
N GLU A 118 12.14 1.29 12.83
CA GLU A 118 12.32 2.66 12.33
C GLU A 118 11.50 2.84 11.06
N ILE A 119 10.74 3.94 10.99
CA ILE A 119 10.03 4.33 9.76
C ILE A 119 11.07 4.77 8.72
N ASP A 120 10.95 4.26 7.50
CA ASP A 120 11.71 4.69 6.33
C ASP A 120 10.94 5.72 5.51
N PHE A 121 9.66 5.47 5.26
CA PHE A 121 8.83 6.31 4.40
C PHE A 121 7.35 6.25 4.80
N ILE A 122 6.67 7.38 4.75
CA ILE A 122 5.21 7.51 4.94
C ILE A 122 4.58 7.92 3.61
N ASP A 123 3.75 7.03 3.05
CA ASP A 123 3.08 7.20 1.75
C ASP A 123 1.66 7.76 1.93
N ASP A 124 1.56 8.90 2.60
CA ASP A 124 0.30 9.58 2.85
C ASP A 124 0.38 11.06 2.47
N LYS A 125 -0.73 11.65 2.02
CA LYS A 125 -0.81 13.05 1.60
C LYS A 125 0.30 13.38 0.60
N ALA A 126 1.12 14.39 0.88
CA ALA A 126 2.27 14.78 0.06
C ALA A 126 3.33 13.65 -0.11
N GLY A 127 3.32 12.64 0.74
CA GLY A 127 4.14 11.44 0.57
C GLY A 127 3.77 10.63 -0.67
N LYS A 128 2.48 10.55 -1.06
CA LYS A 128 2.04 9.77 -2.22
C LYS A 128 2.68 10.20 -3.55
N PRO A 129 2.65 11.46 -3.98
CA PRO A 129 3.36 11.86 -5.20
C PRO A 129 4.88 11.67 -5.08
N VAL A 130 5.47 11.81 -3.90
CA VAL A 130 6.89 11.51 -3.65
C VAL A 130 7.17 10.02 -3.81
N GLY A 131 6.33 9.15 -3.22
CA GLY A 131 6.41 7.70 -3.37
C GLY A 131 6.28 7.25 -4.82
N ILE A 132 5.31 7.78 -5.55
CA ILE A 132 5.15 7.53 -6.99
C ILE A 132 6.41 7.94 -7.76
N HIS A 133 6.96 9.12 -7.50
CA HIS A 133 8.20 9.56 -8.14
C HIS A 133 9.38 8.63 -7.84
N ARG A 134 9.53 8.25 -6.56
CA ARG A 134 10.65 7.43 -6.08
C ARG A 134 10.58 5.99 -6.60
N PHE A 135 9.40 5.35 -6.56
CA PHE A 135 9.26 3.92 -6.78
C PHE A 135 8.73 3.56 -8.18
N ILE A 136 7.97 4.46 -8.83
CA ILE A 136 7.41 4.23 -10.17
C ILE A 136 8.18 5.02 -11.23
N GLY A 137 8.71 6.20 -10.88
CA GLY A 137 9.51 7.05 -11.77
C GLY A 137 8.71 7.76 -12.87
N ARG A 138 7.37 7.68 -12.84
CA ARG A 138 6.49 8.32 -13.83
C ARG A 138 5.27 8.92 -13.15
N ARG A 139 4.87 10.12 -13.60
CA ARG A 139 3.61 10.74 -13.18
C ARG A 139 2.43 9.93 -13.75
N PRO A 140 1.43 9.60 -12.94
CA PRO A 140 0.24 8.89 -13.41
C PRO A 140 -0.54 9.71 -14.46
N VAL A 141 -1.22 9.03 -15.35
CA VAL A 141 -2.22 9.64 -16.27
C VAL A 141 -3.64 9.52 -15.71
N LEU A 142 -3.85 8.56 -14.80
CA LEU A 142 -5.10 8.29 -14.09
C LEU A 142 -4.78 8.10 -12.61
N ALA A 143 -5.59 8.67 -11.72
CA ALA A 143 -5.52 8.41 -10.29
C ALA A 143 -6.92 8.39 -9.68
N PHE A 144 -7.13 7.47 -8.76
CA PHE A 144 -8.36 7.33 -7.98
C PHE A 144 -8.02 7.35 -6.51
N GLY A 145 -8.77 8.09 -5.72
CA GLY A 145 -8.62 8.20 -4.28
C GLY A 145 -9.95 8.04 -3.56
N ASN A 146 -9.92 7.83 -2.25
CA ASN A 146 -11.11 7.67 -1.43
C ASN A 146 -11.07 8.47 -0.12
N SER A 147 -10.05 9.29 0.07
CA SER A 147 -9.88 10.09 1.29
C SER A 147 -9.08 11.37 1.04
N ASP A 148 -9.09 12.27 2.02
CA ASP A 148 -8.26 13.50 2.00
C ASP A 148 -6.76 13.21 1.88
N GLY A 149 -6.32 12.01 2.32
CA GLY A 149 -4.93 11.56 2.16
C GLY A 149 -4.49 11.32 0.71
N ASP A 150 -5.44 11.32 -0.24
CA ASP A 150 -5.17 11.13 -1.67
C ASP A 150 -5.09 12.45 -2.45
N PHE A 151 -5.45 13.58 -1.81
CA PHE A 151 -5.62 14.85 -2.51
C PHE A 151 -4.38 15.26 -3.31
N GLU A 152 -3.21 15.25 -2.71
CA GLU A 152 -1.97 15.67 -3.36
C GLU A 152 -1.56 14.74 -4.53
N MET A 153 -1.88 13.44 -4.42
CA MET A 153 -1.70 12.51 -5.54
C MET A 153 -2.63 12.86 -6.72
N LEU A 154 -3.90 13.14 -6.44
CA LEU A 154 -4.88 13.53 -7.45
C LEU A 154 -4.52 14.87 -8.10
N GLU A 155 -4.16 15.86 -7.30
CA GLU A 155 -3.71 17.18 -7.74
C GLU A 155 -2.46 17.06 -8.64
N TRP A 156 -1.45 16.31 -8.18
CA TRP A 156 -0.23 16.10 -8.96
C TRP A 156 -0.49 15.36 -10.26
N THR A 157 -1.37 14.37 -10.26
CA THR A 157 -1.79 13.67 -11.49
C THR A 157 -2.44 14.65 -12.47
N SER A 158 -3.41 15.44 -12.01
CA SER A 158 -4.19 16.38 -12.85
C SER A 158 -3.35 17.51 -13.42
N SER A 159 -2.33 17.98 -12.70
CA SER A 159 -1.44 19.08 -13.13
C SER A 159 -0.41 18.68 -14.19
N GLY A 160 -0.39 17.42 -14.63
CA GLY A 160 0.48 16.98 -15.72
C GLY A 160 0.04 17.46 -17.09
N THR A 161 0.92 17.34 -18.08
CA THR A 161 0.60 17.66 -19.48
C THR A 161 -0.16 16.52 -20.17
N GLY A 162 -0.98 16.86 -21.18
CA GLY A 162 -1.79 15.90 -21.94
C GLY A 162 -3.05 15.43 -21.18
N PRO A 163 -3.80 14.46 -21.76
CA PRO A 163 -5.01 13.95 -21.14
C PRO A 163 -4.73 13.32 -19.77
N ARG A 164 -5.46 13.77 -18.75
CA ARG A 164 -5.34 13.33 -17.37
C ARG A 164 -6.71 13.13 -16.75
N PHE A 165 -6.82 12.21 -15.81
CA PHE A 165 -8.04 12.02 -15.05
C PHE A 165 -7.72 11.72 -13.59
N ALA A 166 -8.43 12.38 -12.69
CA ALA A 166 -8.36 12.12 -11.27
C ALA A 166 -9.78 12.13 -10.68
N LEU A 167 -10.07 11.18 -9.81
CA LEU A 167 -11.37 11.02 -9.17
C LEU A 167 -11.18 10.69 -7.69
N ILE A 168 -11.99 11.33 -6.84
CA ILE A 168 -12.20 10.93 -5.45
C ILE A 168 -13.58 10.28 -5.33
N LEU A 169 -13.66 9.16 -4.60
CA LEU A 169 -14.88 8.37 -4.37
C LEU A 169 -15.50 8.73 -3.02
#